data_ba4bec031335a9687e8d2cf21137af59
#
_entry.id   ba4bec031335a9687e8d2cf21137af59
#
_cell.length_a   1.000
_cell.length_b   1.000
_cell.length_c   1.000
_cell.angle_alpha   90.00
_cell.angle_beta   90.00
_cell.angle_gamma   90.00
#
_symmetry.space_group_name_H-M   'P 1'
#
loop_
_entity.id
_entity.type
_entity.pdbx_description
1 polymer ?
#
loop_
_entity_poly.entity_id
_entity_poly.type
_entity_poly.pdbx_seq_one_letter_code
_entity_poly.pdbx_strand_id
1 'polypeptide(L)'
;MKNLRYKLLLFVFIGFWGLLVLNLFILSVKNQEYYEKLAERNMTKKEFLVPTRGNITDRNHEFLATNELVFGVFLPSGLKQKELLEKIEIIQKFFPNFSKEALLNNYQKENSLYNHNLIKVVGFIPYTAMQSLYAKLIQTQGIFALPLDKRYYPNNALASHVLGYVGVASLQDLKDDEENQYSQIVGKTGVEKEYNKLLQGKVGYKIMRVNAFNQELATLEVVPPSTNNHLQLSLDKRLQKEADKLFENKRGAILVMNAENGELLVAGSYPEYNLNDFVGGISQDKWQKLQDDIYNPLLNRFANALYPPGSVVKMGVGLSFLENLNITENTTIPTLPFIEVGKRKFRDWKKTGHGNSNLYKAIRESVDVYFYKFGLEISIEKLSKTLREVGFGEKTGVDLPNEFVGIVPDNLWKLKRFNQDWRVGDTLITAIGQGSFLATPLQVLAYTGLIATGKLATPHFAINSKQPLKDPLNSFQKKKLQALRVGMYEVCNHKDGTAYHSTRGSKVTLACKTGTAQVVEIAQNIINRMKEKDMEYFHRSHAWITAFLPYEKPKYAITILVEHGEGGSKLGGLLVKMSNKLYELGYLN
;
A
#
# COMPACT_ATOMS: atom_id res chain seq x y z
N MET A 1 -69.16 -31.85 60.63
CA MET A 1 -68.18 -30.84 60.07
C MET A 1 -66.81 -31.43 59.73
N LYS A 2 -66.22 -32.36 60.44
CA LYS A 2 -64.91 -32.94 60.09
C LYS A 2 -64.87 -33.63 58.69
N ASN A 3 -65.90 -34.42 58.33
CA ASN A 3 -65.96 -35.09 57.04
C ASN A 3 -66.03 -34.16 55.81
N LEU A 4 -66.61 -32.96 55.96
CA LEU A 4 -66.70 -32.01 54.87
C LEU A 4 -65.34 -31.34 54.58
N ARG A 5 -64.56 -31.08 55.63
CA ARG A 5 -63.18 -30.52 55.49
C ARG A 5 -62.23 -31.53 54.81
N TYR A 6 -62.33 -32.81 55.14
CA TYR A 6 -61.52 -33.83 54.47
C TYR A 6 -61.92 -34.03 53.01
N LYS A 7 -63.17 -33.96 52.66
CA LYS A 7 -63.65 -34.00 51.28
C LYS A 7 -63.17 -32.79 50.48
N LEU A 8 -63.18 -31.60 51.08
CA LEU A 8 -62.72 -30.37 50.46
C LEU A 8 -61.22 -30.44 50.23
N LEU A 9 -60.40 -30.89 51.19
CA LEU A 9 -58.96 -31.09 51.06
C LEU A 9 -58.60 -32.12 50.00
N LEU A 10 -59.35 -33.22 49.94
CA LEU A 10 -59.19 -34.23 48.90
C LEU A 10 -59.49 -33.67 47.52
N PHE A 11 -60.53 -32.89 47.38
CA PHE A 11 -60.87 -32.27 46.09
C PHE A 11 -59.80 -31.25 45.63
N VAL A 12 -59.29 -30.42 46.54
CA VAL A 12 -58.17 -29.52 46.26
C VAL A 12 -56.90 -30.27 45.86
N PHE A 13 -56.61 -31.37 46.55
CA PHE A 13 -55.47 -32.22 46.26
C PHE A 13 -55.58 -32.91 44.89
N ILE A 14 -56.76 -33.45 44.54
CA ILE A 14 -57.05 -34.02 43.21
C ILE A 14 -56.98 -32.95 42.13
N GLY A 15 -57.51 -31.75 42.38
CA GLY A 15 -57.40 -30.61 41.45
C GLY A 15 -55.93 -30.19 41.20
N PHE A 16 -55.13 -30.14 42.26
CA PHE A 16 -53.70 -29.84 42.14
C PHE A 16 -52.92 -30.94 41.35
N TRP A 17 -53.23 -32.20 41.61
CA TRP A 17 -52.69 -33.33 40.85
C TRP A 17 -53.11 -33.30 39.37
N GLY A 18 -54.37 -32.95 39.09
CA GLY A 18 -54.87 -32.77 37.74
C GLY A 18 -54.13 -31.68 37.00
N LEU A 19 -53.84 -30.54 37.65
CA LEU A 19 -53.06 -29.45 37.09
C LEU A 19 -51.60 -29.86 36.83
N LEU A 20 -50.99 -30.63 37.73
CA LEU A 20 -49.64 -31.15 37.51
C LEU A 20 -49.57 -32.13 36.33
N VAL A 21 -50.52 -33.05 36.22
CA VAL A 21 -50.59 -34.00 35.08
C VAL A 21 -50.84 -33.23 33.77
N LEU A 22 -51.74 -32.24 33.78
CA LEU A 22 -52.00 -31.41 32.61
C LEU A 22 -50.74 -30.63 32.19
N ASN A 23 -50.00 -30.06 33.15
CA ASN A 23 -48.75 -29.34 32.87
C ASN A 23 -47.66 -30.28 32.34
N LEU A 24 -47.54 -31.46 32.91
CA LEU A 24 -46.67 -32.52 32.39
C LEU A 24 -47.03 -32.94 30.96
N PHE A 25 -48.32 -33.09 30.67
CA PHE A 25 -48.79 -33.41 29.32
C PHE A 25 -48.46 -32.27 28.33
N ILE A 26 -48.68 -31.00 28.72
CA ILE A 26 -48.34 -29.82 27.88
C ILE A 26 -46.82 -29.78 27.62
N LEU A 27 -45.98 -30.01 28.63
CA LEU A 27 -44.54 -29.98 28.50
C LEU A 27 -44.02 -31.15 27.68
N SER A 28 -44.47 -32.40 27.98
CA SER A 28 -43.89 -33.62 27.44
C SER A 28 -44.48 -34.09 26.11
N VAL A 29 -45.73 -33.68 25.79
CA VAL A 29 -46.41 -34.14 24.58
C VAL A 29 -46.69 -32.95 23.63
N LYS A 30 -47.35 -31.89 24.13
CA LYS A 30 -47.74 -30.78 23.27
C LYS A 30 -46.55 -29.91 22.80
N ASN A 31 -45.57 -29.71 23.67
CA ASN A 31 -44.37 -28.90 23.38
C ASN A 31 -43.10 -29.75 23.22
N GLN A 32 -43.22 -31.07 22.99
CA GLN A 32 -42.07 -31.97 22.85
C GLN A 32 -41.10 -31.48 21.79
N GLU A 33 -41.55 -31.20 20.59
CA GLU A 33 -40.73 -30.76 19.47
C GLU A 33 -39.95 -29.46 19.78
N TYR A 34 -40.57 -28.52 20.50
CA TYR A 34 -39.94 -27.30 20.94
C TYR A 34 -38.81 -27.54 21.94
N TYR A 35 -39.05 -28.40 22.95
CA TYR A 35 -38.02 -28.69 23.96
C TYR A 35 -36.93 -29.63 23.43
N GLU A 36 -37.24 -30.53 22.49
CA GLU A 36 -36.23 -31.34 21.78
C GLU A 36 -35.31 -30.44 20.96
N LYS A 37 -35.82 -29.49 20.17
CA LYS A 37 -35.01 -28.53 19.44
C LYS A 37 -34.15 -27.66 20.37
N LEU A 38 -34.69 -27.23 21.52
CA LEU A 38 -33.91 -26.52 22.54
C LEU A 38 -32.79 -27.38 23.14
N ALA A 39 -33.09 -28.63 23.45
CA ALA A 39 -32.10 -29.60 23.97
C ALA A 39 -31.02 -29.89 22.92
N GLU A 40 -31.39 -30.12 21.66
CA GLU A 40 -30.44 -30.29 20.55
C GLU A 40 -29.53 -29.06 20.37
N ARG A 41 -30.09 -27.85 20.42
CA ARG A 41 -29.28 -26.61 20.36
C ARG A 41 -28.29 -26.51 21.52
N ASN A 42 -28.67 -26.95 22.71
CA ASN A 42 -27.80 -26.93 23.89
C ASN A 42 -26.74 -28.05 23.86
N MET A 43 -26.98 -29.12 23.11
CA MET A 43 -26.06 -30.23 22.95
C MET A 43 -25.17 -30.12 21.71
N THR A 44 -25.39 -29.12 20.87
CA THR A 44 -24.58 -28.90 19.66
C THR A 44 -23.68 -27.66 19.82
N LYS A 45 -22.41 -27.82 19.48
CA LYS A 45 -21.43 -26.74 19.42
C LYS A 45 -20.92 -26.59 17.99
N LYS A 46 -20.93 -25.37 17.49
CA LYS A 46 -20.32 -25.02 16.21
C LYS A 46 -18.94 -24.41 16.48
N GLU A 47 -17.90 -25.02 15.95
CA GLU A 47 -16.53 -24.54 15.97
C GLU A 47 -16.14 -24.07 14.57
N PHE A 48 -15.59 -22.86 14.48
CA PHE A 48 -15.14 -22.31 13.20
C PHE A 48 -13.71 -22.74 12.90
N LEU A 49 -13.49 -23.24 11.68
CA LEU A 49 -12.19 -23.68 11.18
C LEU A 49 -11.62 -22.57 10.32
N VAL A 50 -10.70 -21.80 10.88
CA VAL A 50 -10.08 -20.67 10.18
C VAL A 50 -8.99 -21.21 9.24
N PRO A 51 -8.99 -20.85 7.94
CA PRO A 51 -7.94 -21.24 7.03
C PRO A 51 -6.61 -20.54 7.39
N THR A 52 -5.50 -21.19 7.09
CA THR A 52 -4.19 -20.54 7.09
C THR A 52 -4.20 -19.40 6.06
N ARG A 53 -3.74 -18.22 6.46
CA ARG A 53 -3.70 -17.04 5.57
C ARG A 53 -2.87 -17.33 4.33
N GLY A 54 -3.36 -16.95 3.15
CA GLY A 54 -2.73 -17.20 1.86
C GLY A 54 -1.32 -16.64 1.76
N ASN A 55 -0.44 -17.35 1.08
CA ASN A 55 0.90 -16.86 0.77
C ASN A 55 0.86 -15.76 -0.28
N ILE A 56 1.82 -14.83 -0.20
CA ILE A 56 2.08 -13.84 -1.24
C ILE A 56 3.43 -14.18 -1.87
N THR A 57 3.45 -14.31 -3.19
CA THR A 57 4.67 -14.62 -3.95
C THR A 57 4.96 -13.52 -4.97
N ASP A 58 6.21 -13.42 -5.39
CA ASP A 58 6.60 -12.63 -6.55
C ASP A 58 6.20 -13.34 -7.86
N ARG A 59 6.49 -12.71 -9.01
CA ARG A 59 6.20 -13.29 -10.33
C ARG A 59 6.94 -14.59 -10.62
N ASN A 60 8.03 -14.88 -9.91
CA ASN A 60 8.83 -16.10 -10.03
C ASN A 60 8.48 -17.14 -8.96
N HIS A 61 7.35 -16.99 -8.27
CA HIS A 61 6.89 -17.83 -7.16
C HIS A 61 7.77 -17.82 -5.90
N GLU A 62 8.68 -16.84 -5.77
CA GLU A 62 9.46 -16.61 -4.57
C GLU A 62 8.59 -16.00 -3.46
N PHE A 63 8.66 -16.55 -2.26
CA PHE A 63 7.85 -16.06 -1.14
C PHE A 63 8.22 -14.64 -0.72
N LEU A 64 7.21 -13.76 -0.70
CA LEU A 64 7.26 -12.41 -0.14
C LEU A 64 6.60 -12.35 1.23
N ALA A 65 5.51 -13.09 1.42
CA ALA A 65 4.86 -13.30 2.71
C ALA A 65 4.33 -14.74 2.80
N THR A 66 4.56 -15.39 3.95
CA THR A 66 4.16 -16.77 4.23
C THR A 66 3.71 -16.88 5.69
N ASN A 67 3.55 -18.10 6.19
CA ASN A 67 3.23 -18.35 7.58
C ASN A 67 4.26 -19.30 8.19
N GLU A 68 4.65 -19.03 9.44
CA GLU A 68 5.53 -19.87 10.23
C GLU A 68 4.70 -20.65 11.25
N LEU A 69 5.02 -21.92 11.43
CA LEU A 69 4.51 -22.70 12.54
C LEU A 69 5.18 -22.25 13.83
N VAL A 70 4.38 -21.73 14.73
CA VAL A 70 4.79 -21.34 16.08
C VAL A 70 3.87 -21.99 17.11
N PHE A 71 4.14 -21.81 18.38
CA PHE A 71 3.30 -22.35 19.46
C PHE A 71 2.77 -21.22 20.34
N GLY A 72 1.60 -21.49 20.91
CA GLY A 72 1.05 -20.69 21.99
C GLY A 72 0.86 -21.54 23.25
N VAL A 73 0.93 -20.88 24.42
CA VAL A 73 0.55 -21.49 25.69
C VAL A 73 -0.82 -20.98 26.09
N PHE A 74 -1.71 -21.93 26.39
CA PHE A 74 -3.11 -21.66 26.69
C PHE A 74 -3.49 -22.20 28.07
N LEU A 75 -4.45 -21.51 28.71
CA LEU A 75 -5.09 -21.93 29.96
C LEU A 75 -6.60 -22.04 29.74
N PRO A 76 -7.30 -22.93 30.50
CA PRO A 76 -8.76 -22.96 30.51
C PRO A 76 -9.34 -21.61 30.97
N SER A 77 -10.50 -21.26 30.46
CA SER A 77 -11.29 -20.14 31.01
C SER A 77 -11.87 -20.49 32.40
N GLY A 78 -12.25 -19.47 33.16
CA GLY A 78 -12.94 -19.65 34.45
C GLY A 78 -12.10 -20.23 35.57
N LEU A 79 -10.76 -20.20 35.50
CA LEU A 79 -9.88 -20.66 36.58
C LEU A 79 -10.08 -19.81 37.84
N LYS A 80 -10.09 -20.47 39.01
CA LYS A 80 -10.06 -19.79 40.30
C LYS A 80 -8.75 -19.01 40.46
N GLN A 81 -8.79 -17.87 41.14
CA GLN A 81 -7.64 -16.97 41.25
C GLN A 81 -6.36 -17.65 41.77
N LYS A 82 -6.47 -18.54 42.76
CA LYS A 82 -5.33 -19.29 43.29
C LYS A 82 -4.70 -20.20 42.24
N GLU A 83 -5.53 -20.98 41.54
CA GLU A 83 -5.09 -21.89 40.48
C GLU A 83 -4.47 -21.14 39.30
N LEU A 84 -5.07 -20.00 38.90
CA LEU A 84 -4.53 -19.13 37.85
C LEU A 84 -3.12 -18.64 38.21
N LEU A 85 -2.93 -18.13 39.45
CA LEU A 85 -1.63 -17.63 39.90
C LEU A 85 -0.57 -18.73 39.89
N GLU A 86 -0.89 -19.94 40.36
CA GLU A 86 0.02 -21.09 40.35
C GLU A 86 0.46 -21.44 38.93
N LYS A 87 -0.50 -21.50 37.96
CA LYS A 87 -0.20 -21.80 36.56
C LYS A 87 0.63 -20.68 35.89
N ILE A 88 0.33 -19.42 36.17
CA ILE A 88 1.09 -18.26 35.66
C ILE A 88 2.54 -18.30 36.18
N GLU A 89 2.77 -18.66 37.43
CA GLU A 89 4.13 -18.80 37.99
C GLU A 89 4.91 -19.93 37.32
N ILE A 90 4.26 -21.04 37.00
CA ILE A 90 4.87 -22.14 36.25
C ILE A 90 5.23 -21.67 34.83
N ILE A 91 4.32 -21.00 34.13
CA ILE A 91 4.54 -20.48 32.77
C ILE A 91 5.69 -19.45 32.78
N GLN A 92 5.73 -18.55 33.75
CA GLN A 92 6.79 -17.55 33.89
C GLN A 92 8.18 -18.16 34.06
N LYS A 93 8.30 -19.30 34.77
CA LYS A 93 9.58 -20.01 34.89
C LYS A 93 10.11 -20.51 33.55
N PHE A 94 9.23 -20.91 32.63
CA PHE A 94 9.60 -21.35 31.29
C PHE A 94 9.82 -20.19 30.32
N PHE A 95 9.13 -19.06 30.54
CA PHE A 95 9.17 -17.86 29.70
C PHE A 95 9.49 -16.60 30.51
N PRO A 96 10.72 -16.44 31.02
CA PRO A 96 11.11 -15.34 31.91
C PRO A 96 11.02 -13.95 31.26
N ASN A 97 10.98 -13.88 29.93
CA ASN A 97 10.81 -12.63 29.19
C ASN A 97 9.40 -12.02 29.33
N PHE A 98 8.42 -12.77 29.84
CA PHE A 98 7.08 -12.27 30.11
C PHE A 98 6.91 -11.96 31.59
N SER A 99 6.49 -10.75 31.92
CA SER A 99 6.17 -10.41 33.30
C SER A 99 4.89 -11.12 33.77
N LYS A 100 4.79 -11.39 35.06
CA LYS A 100 3.58 -12.01 35.66
C LYS A 100 2.33 -11.19 35.36
N GLU A 101 2.45 -9.85 35.41
CA GLU A 101 1.36 -8.93 35.10
C GLU A 101 0.92 -9.03 33.64
N ALA A 102 1.86 -9.14 32.71
CA ALA A 102 1.52 -9.29 31.29
C ALA A 102 0.77 -10.59 31.02
N LEU A 103 1.19 -11.70 31.63
CA LEU A 103 0.52 -13.00 31.52
C LEU A 103 -0.90 -12.97 32.10
N LEU A 104 -1.06 -12.35 33.29
CA LEU A 104 -2.36 -12.15 33.93
C LEU A 104 -3.28 -11.27 33.08
N ASN A 105 -2.78 -10.17 32.57
CA ASN A 105 -3.54 -9.28 31.70
C ASN A 105 -4.02 -9.97 30.42
N ASN A 106 -3.16 -10.79 29.78
CA ASN A 106 -3.55 -11.57 28.62
C ASN A 106 -4.69 -12.55 28.95
N TYR A 107 -4.62 -13.22 30.11
CA TYR A 107 -5.70 -14.08 30.54
C TYR A 107 -7.00 -13.32 30.82
N GLN A 108 -6.93 -12.21 31.58
CA GLN A 108 -8.10 -11.44 32.00
C GLN A 108 -8.85 -10.78 30.86
N LYS A 109 -8.15 -10.38 29.79
CA LYS A 109 -8.79 -9.76 28.60
C LYS A 109 -9.82 -10.66 27.92
N GLU A 110 -9.60 -11.97 27.93
CA GLU A 110 -10.46 -12.94 27.25
C GLU A 110 -11.30 -13.77 28.23
N ASN A 111 -11.00 -13.69 29.55
CA ASN A 111 -11.71 -14.46 30.56
C ASN A 111 -13.08 -13.83 30.88
N SER A 112 -14.14 -14.57 30.59
CA SER A 112 -15.52 -14.19 30.93
C SER A 112 -16.34 -15.42 31.30
N LEU A 113 -17.47 -15.23 31.97
CA LEU A 113 -18.41 -16.31 32.31
C LEU A 113 -18.98 -17.05 31.09
N TYR A 114 -18.93 -16.41 29.93
CA TYR A 114 -19.45 -16.97 28.67
C TYR A 114 -18.36 -17.53 27.77
N ASN A 115 -17.08 -17.32 28.08
CA ASN A 115 -15.97 -17.90 27.34
C ASN A 115 -15.63 -19.29 27.89
N HIS A 116 -15.90 -20.31 27.11
CA HIS A 116 -15.57 -21.71 27.42
C HIS A 116 -14.36 -22.22 26.62
N ASN A 117 -13.67 -21.36 25.89
CA ASN A 117 -12.50 -21.72 25.09
C ASN A 117 -11.20 -21.59 25.90
N LEU A 118 -10.14 -22.17 25.38
CA LEU A 118 -8.80 -21.96 25.92
C LEU A 118 -8.36 -20.51 25.66
N ILE A 119 -7.75 -19.89 26.66
CA ILE A 119 -7.27 -18.50 26.62
C ILE A 119 -5.77 -18.51 26.39
N LYS A 120 -5.32 -17.82 25.36
CA LYS A 120 -3.90 -17.69 25.02
C LYS A 120 -3.19 -16.72 25.98
N VAL A 121 -2.25 -17.23 26.77
CA VAL A 121 -1.46 -16.42 27.71
C VAL A 121 -0.07 -16.06 27.19
N VAL A 122 0.55 -16.96 26.38
CA VAL A 122 1.80 -16.71 25.65
C VAL A 122 1.56 -17.06 24.18
N GLY A 123 1.95 -16.17 23.28
CA GLY A 123 1.85 -16.41 21.84
C GLY A 123 3.20 -16.40 21.14
N PHE A 124 3.21 -16.96 19.93
CA PHE A 124 4.34 -16.88 19.00
C PHE A 124 5.69 -17.40 19.51
N ILE A 125 5.66 -18.53 20.22
CA ILE A 125 6.88 -19.23 20.63
C ILE A 125 7.43 -19.98 19.40
N PRO A 126 8.67 -19.71 18.96
CA PRO A 126 9.28 -20.42 17.84
C PRO A 126 9.31 -21.93 18.07
N TYR A 127 9.14 -22.72 17.00
CA TYR A 127 9.19 -24.18 17.05
C TYR A 127 10.46 -24.68 17.77
N THR A 128 11.62 -24.12 17.45
CA THR A 128 12.90 -24.48 18.03
C THR A 128 12.97 -24.26 19.55
N ALA A 129 12.38 -23.18 20.05
CA ALA A 129 12.28 -22.90 21.47
C ALA A 129 11.28 -23.83 22.17
N MET A 130 10.14 -24.11 21.53
CA MET A 130 9.11 -25.00 22.07
C MET A 130 9.59 -26.46 22.16
N GLN A 131 10.40 -26.93 21.23
CA GLN A 131 10.87 -28.30 21.15
C GLN A 131 11.48 -28.81 22.49
N SER A 132 12.26 -27.96 23.16
CA SER A 132 12.88 -28.29 24.45
C SER A 132 11.93 -28.17 25.65
N LEU A 133 10.85 -27.42 25.51
CA LEU A 133 9.93 -27.09 26.61
C LEU A 133 8.62 -27.90 26.55
N TYR A 134 8.25 -28.40 25.36
CA TYR A 134 6.95 -29.00 25.10
C TYR A 134 6.59 -30.09 26.10
N ALA A 135 7.47 -31.09 26.27
CA ALA A 135 7.23 -32.23 27.16
C ALA A 135 7.03 -31.81 28.63
N LYS A 136 7.76 -30.78 29.07
CA LYS A 136 7.65 -30.27 30.45
C LYS A 136 6.36 -29.46 30.66
N LEU A 137 5.95 -28.69 29.65
CA LEU A 137 4.73 -27.87 29.71
C LEU A 137 3.47 -28.74 29.75
N ILE A 138 3.36 -29.77 28.87
CA ILE A 138 2.18 -30.62 28.79
C ILE A 138 2.02 -31.58 29.99
N GLN A 139 3.10 -31.85 30.73
CA GLN A 139 3.02 -32.63 31.98
C GLN A 139 2.29 -31.86 33.09
N THR A 140 2.19 -30.53 32.98
CA THR A 140 1.46 -29.72 33.95
C THR A 140 -0.02 -29.70 33.59
N GLN A 141 -0.84 -30.34 34.41
CA GLN A 141 -2.28 -30.42 34.17
C GLN A 141 -2.92 -29.02 34.01
N GLY A 142 -3.69 -28.85 32.92
CA GLY A 142 -4.40 -27.62 32.59
C GLY A 142 -3.53 -26.50 31.97
N ILE A 143 -2.32 -26.84 31.52
CA ILE A 143 -1.53 -26.00 30.62
C ILE A 143 -1.48 -26.68 29.25
N PHE A 144 -1.83 -25.96 28.20
CA PHE A 144 -1.88 -26.48 26.83
C PHE A 144 -0.89 -25.74 25.95
N ALA A 145 -0.05 -26.47 25.23
CA ALA A 145 0.83 -25.93 24.19
C ALA A 145 0.28 -26.34 22.83
N LEU A 146 -0.26 -25.37 22.09
CA LEU A 146 -0.92 -25.62 20.81
C LEU A 146 -0.20 -24.93 19.66
N PRO A 147 -0.17 -25.55 18.47
CA PRO A 147 0.39 -24.92 17.27
C PRO A 147 -0.46 -23.73 16.84
N LEU A 148 0.21 -22.70 16.30
CA LEU A 148 -0.38 -21.50 15.74
C LEU A 148 0.32 -21.14 14.45
N ASP A 149 -0.41 -20.54 13.51
CA ASP A 149 0.17 -19.92 12.33
C ASP A 149 0.49 -18.46 12.63
N LYS A 150 1.74 -18.06 12.37
CA LYS A 150 2.20 -16.69 12.49
C LYS A 150 2.58 -16.17 11.11
N ARG A 151 2.01 -15.03 10.70
CA ARG A 151 2.43 -14.35 9.45
C ARG A 151 3.91 -14.05 9.50
N TYR A 152 4.63 -14.31 8.41
CA TYR A 152 6.06 -14.13 8.30
C TYR A 152 6.46 -13.52 6.96
N TYR A 153 7.34 -12.52 7.00
CA TYR A 153 7.89 -11.83 5.84
C TYR A 153 9.37 -12.18 5.72
N PRO A 154 9.75 -13.15 4.84
CA PRO A 154 11.12 -13.69 4.77
C PRO A 154 12.20 -12.66 4.43
N ASN A 155 11.80 -11.56 3.81
CA ASN A 155 12.69 -10.50 3.37
C ASN A 155 12.61 -9.23 4.23
N ASN A 156 12.01 -9.32 5.43
CA ASN A 156 11.87 -8.25 6.41
C ASN A 156 11.23 -6.96 5.86
N ALA A 157 12.03 -6.04 5.32
CA ALA A 157 11.60 -4.72 4.87
C ALA A 157 11.33 -4.62 3.37
N LEU A 158 11.71 -5.63 2.57
CA LEU A 158 11.62 -5.59 1.10
C LEU A 158 10.20 -5.31 0.65
N ALA A 159 10.01 -4.23 -0.12
CA ALA A 159 8.73 -3.77 -0.64
C ALA A 159 7.66 -3.58 0.46
N SER A 160 8.06 -3.07 1.64
CA SER A 160 7.18 -2.96 2.82
C SER A 160 5.90 -2.18 2.55
N HIS A 161 5.97 -1.12 1.75
CA HIS A 161 4.82 -0.30 1.38
C HIS A 161 3.88 -0.96 0.35
N VAL A 162 4.37 -1.93 -0.41
CA VAL A 162 3.56 -2.74 -1.32
C VAL A 162 2.91 -3.87 -0.55
N LEU A 163 3.70 -4.68 0.15
CA LEU A 163 3.20 -5.83 0.90
C LEU A 163 2.24 -5.40 2.00
N GLY A 164 2.63 -4.40 2.78
CA GLY A 164 1.91 -4.05 3.98
C GLY A 164 2.07 -5.11 5.07
N TYR A 165 1.35 -4.95 6.16
CA TYR A 165 1.42 -5.85 7.31
C TYR A 165 0.03 -6.26 7.81
N VAL A 166 0.00 -7.32 8.61
CA VAL A 166 -1.20 -7.79 9.29
C VAL A 166 -1.21 -7.34 10.75
N GLY A 167 -2.40 -7.16 11.29
CA GLY A 167 -2.62 -6.81 12.70
C GLY A 167 -3.95 -7.32 13.22
N VAL A 168 -4.20 -7.13 14.52
CA VAL A 168 -5.48 -7.51 15.15
C VAL A 168 -6.61 -6.69 14.53
N ALA A 169 -7.75 -7.34 14.26
CA ALA A 169 -8.94 -6.69 13.74
C ALA A 169 -9.43 -5.59 14.70
N SER A 170 -9.64 -4.39 14.18
CA SER A 170 -10.28 -3.29 14.89
C SER A 170 -11.80 -3.39 14.78
N LEU A 171 -12.52 -2.62 15.57
CA LEU A 171 -13.98 -2.53 15.46
C LEU A 171 -14.44 -2.10 14.06
N GLN A 172 -13.65 -1.29 13.36
CA GLN A 172 -13.97 -0.91 11.99
C GLN A 172 -13.76 -2.06 11.02
N ASP A 173 -12.66 -2.83 11.14
CA ASP A 173 -12.42 -4.01 10.31
C ASP A 173 -13.55 -5.05 10.46
N LEU A 174 -14.11 -5.20 11.68
CA LEU A 174 -15.25 -6.10 11.94
C LEU A 174 -16.55 -5.60 11.33
N LYS A 175 -16.74 -4.28 11.20
CA LYS A 175 -17.90 -3.70 10.52
C LYS A 175 -17.79 -3.82 9.01
N ASP A 176 -16.58 -3.71 8.47
CA ASP A 176 -16.32 -3.79 7.04
C ASP A 176 -16.50 -5.22 6.50
N ASP A 177 -16.15 -6.24 7.31
CA ASP A 177 -16.37 -7.66 6.98
C ASP A 177 -16.53 -8.49 8.27
N GLU A 178 -17.71 -9.09 8.46
CA GLU A 178 -18.03 -9.92 9.63
C GLU A 178 -17.14 -11.17 9.73
N GLU A 179 -16.60 -11.69 8.62
CA GLU A 179 -15.69 -12.85 8.65
C GLU A 179 -14.38 -12.53 9.37
N ASN A 180 -14.00 -11.28 9.51
CA ASN A 180 -12.80 -10.84 10.25
C ASN A 180 -12.83 -11.22 11.74
N GLN A 181 -14.02 -11.43 12.33
CA GLN A 181 -14.16 -11.88 13.72
C GLN A 181 -13.57 -13.28 13.96
N TYR A 182 -13.52 -14.14 12.95
CA TYR A 182 -13.04 -15.50 13.09
C TYR A 182 -11.51 -15.58 12.99
N SER A 183 -10.90 -14.88 12.05
CA SER A 183 -9.45 -14.89 11.86
C SER A 183 -8.69 -14.08 12.90
N GLN A 184 -9.33 -13.05 13.50
CA GLN A 184 -8.75 -12.09 14.44
C GLN A 184 -7.55 -11.30 13.89
N ILE A 185 -7.01 -11.68 12.74
CA ILE A 185 -5.86 -11.05 12.07
C ILE A 185 -6.28 -10.62 10.68
N VAL A 186 -6.09 -9.34 10.37
CA VAL A 186 -6.46 -8.72 9.10
C VAL A 186 -5.31 -7.93 8.51
N GLY A 187 -5.33 -7.73 7.20
CA GLY A 187 -4.39 -6.84 6.53
C GLY A 187 -4.67 -5.38 6.90
N LYS A 188 -3.63 -4.63 7.28
CA LYS A 188 -3.74 -3.23 7.72
C LYS A 188 -3.33 -2.22 6.65
N THR A 189 -2.36 -2.56 5.83
CA THR A 189 -1.83 -1.72 4.76
C THR A 189 -1.46 -2.57 3.55
N GLY A 190 -1.12 -1.92 2.43
CA GLY A 190 -0.60 -2.59 1.24
C GLY A 190 -1.55 -3.64 0.65
N VAL A 191 -1.00 -4.60 -0.08
CA VAL A 191 -1.76 -5.71 -0.69
C VAL A 191 -2.34 -6.67 0.36
N GLU A 192 -1.75 -6.73 1.57
CA GLU A 192 -2.34 -7.47 2.70
C GLU A 192 -3.75 -6.93 3.03
N LYS A 193 -3.96 -5.61 2.94
CA LYS A 193 -5.26 -4.98 3.16
C LYS A 193 -6.15 -5.07 1.93
N GLU A 194 -5.64 -4.71 0.76
CA GLU A 194 -6.42 -4.67 -0.49
C GLU A 194 -6.99 -6.05 -0.83
N TYR A 195 -6.18 -7.10 -0.65
CA TYR A 195 -6.56 -8.48 -0.91
C TYR A 195 -6.89 -9.27 0.36
N ASN A 196 -7.27 -8.58 1.47
CA ASN A 196 -7.52 -9.25 2.75
C ASN A 196 -8.53 -10.39 2.62
N LYS A 197 -9.64 -10.16 1.94
CA LYS A 197 -10.71 -11.16 1.75
C LYS A 197 -10.22 -12.41 0.99
N LEU A 198 -9.38 -12.23 -0.04
CA LEU A 198 -8.75 -13.34 -0.75
C LEU A 198 -7.80 -14.11 0.18
N LEU A 199 -6.85 -13.39 0.80
CA LEU A 199 -5.78 -13.98 1.61
C LEU A 199 -6.30 -14.66 2.88
N GLN A 200 -7.37 -14.13 3.47
CA GLN A 200 -8.04 -14.72 4.63
C GLN A 200 -8.74 -16.04 4.28
N GLY A 201 -9.22 -16.18 3.04
CA GLY A 201 -9.98 -17.33 2.59
C GLY A 201 -11.37 -17.40 3.21
N LYS A 202 -12.09 -18.50 2.97
CA LYS A 202 -13.41 -18.74 3.54
C LYS A 202 -13.30 -19.65 4.74
N VAL A 203 -13.93 -19.26 5.83
CA VAL A 203 -13.96 -20.02 7.08
C VAL A 203 -14.82 -21.27 6.91
N GLY A 204 -14.27 -22.41 7.32
CA GLY A 204 -15.02 -23.65 7.48
C GLY A 204 -15.67 -23.75 8.87
N TYR A 205 -16.36 -24.84 9.13
CA TYR A 205 -16.90 -25.11 10.46
C TYR A 205 -17.06 -26.61 10.73
N LYS A 206 -17.04 -26.94 12.02
CA LYS A 206 -17.32 -28.27 12.55
C LYS A 206 -18.50 -28.15 13.51
N ILE A 207 -19.56 -28.90 13.26
CA ILE A 207 -20.70 -29.04 14.19
C ILE A 207 -20.50 -30.34 14.93
N MET A 208 -20.45 -30.25 16.25
CA MET A 208 -20.26 -31.41 17.13
C MET A 208 -21.35 -31.48 18.19
N ARG A 209 -21.69 -32.70 18.60
CA ARG A 209 -22.51 -32.95 19.80
C ARG A 209 -21.57 -32.93 21.01
N VAL A 210 -21.95 -32.19 22.05
CA VAL A 210 -21.17 -32.04 23.29
C VAL A 210 -22.01 -32.44 24.52
N ASN A 211 -21.33 -32.87 25.57
CA ASN A 211 -21.96 -33.08 26.88
C ASN A 211 -22.03 -31.76 27.68
N ALA A 212 -22.57 -31.84 28.91
CA ALA A 212 -22.68 -30.67 29.81
C ALA A 212 -21.33 -30.04 30.20
N PHE A 213 -20.21 -30.73 29.96
CA PHE A 213 -18.84 -30.25 30.18
C PHE A 213 -18.15 -29.78 28.90
N ASN A 214 -18.90 -29.55 27.82
CA ASN A 214 -18.38 -29.18 26.49
C ASN A 214 -17.41 -30.18 25.85
N GLN A 215 -17.42 -31.46 26.30
CA GLN A 215 -16.62 -32.50 25.69
C GLN A 215 -17.32 -33.04 24.44
N GLU A 216 -16.60 -33.22 23.36
CA GLU A 216 -17.11 -33.78 22.12
C GLU A 216 -17.55 -35.23 22.30
N LEU A 217 -18.80 -35.50 21.94
CA LEU A 217 -19.38 -36.87 21.93
C LEU A 217 -19.43 -37.44 20.52
N ALA A 218 -19.70 -36.58 19.52
CA ALA A 218 -19.77 -36.99 18.13
C ALA A 218 -19.61 -35.78 17.21
N THR A 219 -18.94 -35.95 16.09
CA THR A 219 -18.93 -34.98 14.99
C THR A 219 -20.18 -35.19 14.12
N LEU A 220 -20.98 -34.14 13.92
CA LEU A 220 -22.21 -34.17 13.12
C LEU A 220 -21.97 -33.70 11.66
N GLU A 221 -21.20 -32.63 11.49
CA GLU A 221 -20.90 -32.06 10.18
C GLU A 221 -19.52 -31.41 10.19
N VAL A 222 -18.80 -31.48 9.07
CA VAL A 222 -17.54 -30.77 8.87
C VAL A 222 -17.55 -30.13 7.48
N VAL A 223 -17.44 -28.81 7.44
CA VAL A 223 -17.19 -28.04 6.22
C VAL A 223 -15.77 -27.53 6.30
N PRO A 224 -14.85 -28.00 5.45
CA PRO A 224 -13.45 -27.60 5.50
C PRO A 224 -13.29 -26.11 5.11
N PRO A 225 -12.27 -25.40 5.63
CA PRO A 225 -11.93 -24.06 5.20
C PRO A 225 -11.37 -24.07 3.77
N SER A 226 -11.36 -22.90 3.11
CA SER A 226 -10.77 -22.79 1.77
C SER A 226 -9.24 -22.95 1.80
N THR A 227 -8.68 -23.59 0.75
CA THR A 227 -7.24 -23.84 0.63
C THR A 227 -6.57 -23.07 -0.51
N ASN A 228 -7.35 -22.42 -1.38
CA ASN A 228 -6.83 -21.72 -2.57
C ASN A 228 -6.98 -20.19 -2.42
N ASN A 229 -6.16 -19.62 -1.56
CA ASN A 229 -6.20 -18.21 -1.19
C ASN A 229 -4.84 -17.50 -1.35
N HIS A 230 -3.99 -17.98 -2.27
CA HIS A 230 -2.68 -17.40 -2.53
C HIS A 230 -2.76 -16.23 -3.51
N LEU A 231 -1.84 -15.26 -3.36
CA LEU A 231 -1.72 -14.08 -4.21
C LEU A 231 -0.33 -14.05 -4.88
N GLN A 232 -0.30 -14.02 -6.20
CA GLN A 232 0.93 -13.83 -6.96
C GLN A 232 1.00 -12.38 -7.46
N LEU A 233 2.12 -11.71 -7.15
CA LEU A 233 2.38 -10.34 -7.54
C LEU A 233 3.28 -10.26 -8.78
N SER A 234 3.12 -9.20 -9.54
CA SER A 234 3.96 -8.84 -10.70
C SER A 234 5.36 -8.36 -10.32
N LEU A 235 5.61 -8.09 -9.03
CA LEU A 235 6.94 -7.76 -8.52
C LEU A 235 7.96 -8.84 -8.88
N ASP A 236 9.18 -8.41 -9.23
CA ASP A 236 10.35 -9.30 -9.29
C ASP A 236 11.28 -9.00 -8.11
N LYS A 237 11.38 -9.95 -7.20
CA LYS A 237 12.20 -9.85 -5.98
C LYS A 237 13.67 -9.49 -6.27
N ARG A 238 14.20 -9.93 -7.41
CA ARG A 238 15.59 -9.66 -7.80
C ARG A 238 15.77 -8.20 -8.21
N LEU A 239 14.79 -7.64 -8.94
CA LEU A 239 14.74 -6.22 -9.30
C LEU A 239 14.50 -5.34 -8.08
N GLN A 240 13.57 -5.76 -7.19
CA GLN A 240 13.29 -5.03 -5.97
C GLN A 240 14.52 -4.94 -5.06
N LYS A 241 15.28 -6.03 -4.90
CA LYS A 241 16.54 -6.01 -4.14
C LYS A 241 17.60 -5.08 -4.75
N GLU A 242 17.64 -4.97 -6.07
CA GLU A 242 18.51 -3.97 -6.71
C GLU A 242 18.05 -2.55 -6.39
N ALA A 243 16.74 -2.29 -6.42
CA ALA A 243 16.17 -1.00 -6.03
C ALA A 243 16.51 -0.63 -4.59
N ASP A 244 16.37 -1.57 -3.64
CA ASP A 244 16.71 -1.36 -2.23
C ASP A 244 18.19 -0.96 -2.08
N LYS A 245 19.10 -1.67 -2.76
CA LYS A 245 20.52 -1.35 -2.79
C LYS A 245 20.80 0.04 -3.36
N LEU A 246 20.09 0.44 -4.42
CA LEU A 246 20.26 1.76 -5.03
C LEU A 246 19.81 2.89 -4.10
N PHE A 247 18.88 2.60 -3.17
CA PHE A 247 18.30 3.57 -2.25
C PHE A 247 18.83 3.48 -0.80
N GLU A 248 19.80 2.64 -0.50
CA GLU A 248 20.31 2.36 0.85
C GLU A 248 20.48 3.62 1.74
N ASN A 249 20.96 4.73 1.17
CA ASN A 249 21.13 5.99 1.90
C ASN A 249 20.35 7.16 1.27
N LYS A 250 19.24 6.86 0.60
CA LYS A 250 18.39 7.84 -0.08
C LYS A 250 16.96 7.75 0.37
N ARG A 251 16.22 8.82 0.21
CA ARG A 251 14.79 8.90 0.46
C ARG A 251 14.09 9.23 -0.83
N GLY A 252 12.96 8.57 -1.05
CA GLY A 252 12.21 8.79 -2.27
C GLY A 252 11.52 7.52 -2.75
N ALA A 253 11.35 7.40 -4.06
CA ALA A 253 10.70 6.26 -4.68
C ALA A 253 11.39 5.85 -5.98
N ILE A 254 11.34 4.55 -6.27
CA ILE A 254 11.71 3.98 -7.56
C ILE A 254 10.62 3.01 -8.00
N LEU A 255 10.18 3.16 -9.23
CA LEU A 255 9.11 2.36 -9.83
C LEU A 255 9.53 1.86 -11.20
N VAL A 256 9.18 0.62 -11.52
CA VAL A 256 9.32 0.02 -12.85
C VAL A 256 8.01 -0.65 -13.24
N MET A 257 7.44 -0.26 -14.37
CA MET A 257 6.16 -0.76 -14.86
C MET A 257 6.32 -1.28 -16.30
N ASN A 258 5.69 -2.38 -16.61
CA ASN A 258 5.43 -2.77 -17.97
C ASN A 258 4.38 -1.83 -18.55
N ALA A 259 4.76 -0.98 -19.51
CA ALA A 259 3.89 0.03 -20.09
C ALA A 259 2.81 -0.53 -21.03
N GLU A 260 2.92 -1.80 -21.42
CA GLU A 260 1.96 -2.47 -22.30
C GLU A 260 0.75 -3.05 -21.54
N ASN A 261 0.93 -3.41 -20.25
CA ASN A 261 -0.13 -4.04 -19.45
C ASN A 261 -0.34 -3.43 -18.06
N GLY A 262 0.58 -2.62 -17.54
CA GLY A 262 0.49 -1.97 -16.22
C GLY A 262 1.11 -2.77 -15.07
N GLU A 263 1.65 -3.96 -15.29
CA GLU A 263 2.33 -4.73 -14.25
C GLU A 263 3.51 -3.98 -13.63
N LEU A 264 3.50 -3.83 -12.31
CA LEU A 264 4.59 -3.21 -11.55
C LEU A 264 5.63 -4.26 -11.15
N LEU A 265 6.83 -4.18 -11.76
CA LEU A 265 7.94 -5.08 -11.47
C LEU A 265 8.74 -4.64 -10.24
N VAL A 266 8.78 -3.34 -9.99
CA VAL A 266 9.45 -2.72 -8.84
C VAL A 266 8.58 -1.59 -8.31
N ALA A 267 8.45 -1.50 -7.00
CA ALA A 267 7.85 -0.36 -6.32
C ALA A 267 8.47 -0.19 -4.92
N GLY A 268 9.51 0.63 -4.84
CA GLY A 268 10.20 0.97 -3.60
C GLY A 268 9.80 2.35 -3.08
N SER A 269 9.58 2.47 -1.79
CA SER A 269 9.36 3.71 -1.05
C SER A 269 10.33 3.74 0.14
N TYR A 270 11.28 4.66 0.13
CA TYR A 270 12.39 4.65 1.08
C TYR A 270 12.41 5.87 2.00
N PRO A 271 12.76 5.63 3.31
CA PRO A 271 13.18 4.37 3.90
C PRO A 271 12.03 3.38 4.04
N GLU A 272 12.34 2.08 3.98
CA GLU A 272 11.42 0.99 4.27
C GLU A 272 11.51 0.59 5.76
N TYR A 273 10.54 -0.22 6.23
CA TYR A 273 10.45 -0.68 7.62
C TYR A 273 10.21 -2.19 7.70
N ASN A 274 10.64 -2.83 8.80
CA ASN A 274 10.51 -4.27 8.98
C ASN A 274 9.06 -4.68 9.26
N LEU A 275 8.45 -5.43 8.34
CA LEU A 275 7.06 -5.90 8.43
C LEU A 275 6.85 -6.87 9.59
N ASN A 276 7.85 -7.68 9.96
CA ASN A 276 7.75 -8.64 11.05
C ASN A 276 7.58 -7.97 12.43
N ASP A 277 7.96 -6.70 12.56
CA ASP A 277 7.78 -5.95 13.81
C ASP A 277 6.30 -5.68 14.15
N PHE A 278 5.41 -5.76 13.15
CA PHE A 278 3.97 -5.53 13.32
C PHE A 278 3.19 -6.81 13.61
N VAL A 279 3.76 -7.98 13.30
CA VAL A 279 3.07 -9.26 13.46
C VAL A 279 2.91 -9.63 14.93
N GLY A 280 1.66 -9.70 15.38
CA GLY A 280 1.33 -9.95 16.79
C GLY A 280 1.32 -8.72 17.68
N GLY A 281 1.51 -7.53 17.09
CA GLY A 281 1.54 -6.24 17.76
C GLY A 281 2.97 -5.67 17.86
N ILE A 282 3.11 -4.41 17.49
CA ILE A 282 4.37 -3.68 17.59
C ILE A 282 4.58 -3.19 19.05
N SER A 283 5.81 -3.29 19.55
CA SER A 283 6.12 -2.73 20.88
C SER A 283 6.05 -1.19 20.86
N GLN A 284 5.71 -0.58 22.02
CA GLN A 284 5.62 0.86 22.17
C GLN A 284 6.91 1.57 21.73
N ASP A 285 8.08 1.04 22.13
CA ASP A 285 9.38 1.62 21.80
C ASP A 285 9.66 1.60 20.28
N LYS A 286 9.34 0.50 19.60
CA LYS A 286 9.52 0.41 18.13
C LYS A 286 8.55 1.33 17.41
N TRP A 287 7.30 1.39 17.86
CA TRP A 287 6.29 2.28 17.30
C TRP A 287 6.71 3.74 17.43
N GLN A 288 7.15 4.15 18.63
CA GLN A 288 7.62 5.50 18.88
C GLN A 288 8.82 5.87 18.01
N LYS A 289 9.80 4.96 17.85
CA LYS A 289 10.94 5.18 16.95
C LYS A 289 10.52 5.41 15.49
N LEU A 290 9.52 4.67 15.00
CA LEU A 290 9.01 4.86 13.64
C LEU A 290 8.25 6.19 13.48
N GLN A 291 7.54 6.64 14.53
CA GLN A 291 6.80 7.91 14.52
C GLN A 291 7.72 9.13 14.63
N ASP A 292 8.77 9.05 15.45
CA ASP A 292 9.71 10.14 15.69
C ASP A 292 10.79 10.26 14.60
N ASP A 293 10.86 9.27 13.69
CA ASP A 293 11.83 9.31 12.59
C ASP A 293 11.49 10.44 11.62
N ILE A 294 12.36 11.45 11.56
CA ILE A 294 12.24 12.62 10.69
C ILE A 294 12.16 12.27 9.20
N TYR A 295 12.51 11.05 8.85
CA TYR A 295 12.46 10.53 7.48
C TYR A 295 11.17 9.82 7.14
N ASN A 296 10.21 9.77 8.07
CA ASN A 296 8.87 9.22 7.89
C ASN A 296 8.85 7.86 7.16
N PRO A 297 9.42 6.79 7.76
CA PRO A 297 9.49 5.48 7.11
C PRO A 297 8.12 4.87 6.80
N LEU A 298 7.06 5.28 7.49
CA LEU A 298 5.70 4.78 7.25
C LEU A 298 4.99 5.46 6.06
N LEU A 299 5.58 6.51 5.47
CA LEU A 299 5.00 7.23 4.34
C LEU A 299 5.22 6.45 3.03
N ASN A 300 4.15 6.01 2.40
CA ASN A 300 4.22 5.47 1.05
C ASN A 300 4.43 6.59 0.03
N ARG A 301 5.68 6.83 -0.34
CA ARG A 301 6.10 7.94 -1.18
C ARG A 301 5.65 7.85 -2.62
N PHE A 302 5.41 6.65 -3.13
CA PHE A 302 5.00 6.52 -4.52
C PHE A 302 3.49 6.66 -4.75
N ALA A 303 2.64 6.36 -3.73
CA ALA A 303 1.18 6.41 -3.86
C ALA A 303 0.51 7.45 -2.95
N ASN A 304 1.09 7.79 -1.79
CA ASN A 304 0.48 8.63 -0.76
C ASN A 304 1.28 9.90 -0.42
N ALA A 305 2.24 10.29 -1.27
CA ALA A 305 2.95 11.54 -1.14
C ALA A 305 2.86 12.35 -2.43
N LEU A 306 2.73 13.66 -2.28
CA LEU A 306 2.55 14.60 -3.38
C LEU A 306 3.77 15.50 -3.52
N TYR A 307 4.30 15.56 -4.73
CA TYR A 307 5.47 16.38 -5.05
C TYR A 307 5.22 17.21 -6.30
N PRO A 308 5.77 18.44 -6.39
CA PRO A 308 5.81 19.12 -7.66
C PRO A 308 6.59 18.26 -8.67
N PRO A 309 6.00 17.91 -9.82
CA PRO A 309 6.68 17.03 -10.77
C PRO A 309 7.85 17.71 -11.48
N GLY A 310 7.90 19.04 -11.50
CA GLY A 310 8.93 19.78 -12.21
C GLY A 310 8.94 19.44 -13.70
N SER A 311 10.10 19.51 -14.30
CA SER A 311 10.25 19.36 -15.75
C SER A 311 9.88 18.00 -16.33
N VAL A 312 9.54 16.98 -15.51
CA VAL A 312 9.10 15.68 -16.05
C VAL A 312 7.71 15.74 -16.70
N VAL A 313 6.92 16.81 -16.47
CA VAL A 313 5.62 17.00 -17.13
C VAL A 313 5.71 17.73 -18.48
N LYS A 314 6.88 18.25 -18.86
CA LYS A 314 7.03 19.09 -20.05
C LYS A 314 6.59 18.44 -21.37
N MET A 315 6.58 17.12 -21.45
CA MET A 315 6.02 16.43 -22.61
C MET A 315 4.50 16.66 -22.70
N GLY A 316 3.76 16.49 -21.60
CA GLY A 316 2.32 16.74 -21.55
C GLY A 316 1.96 18.20 -21.79
N VAL A 317 2.75 19.13 -21.25
CA VAL A 317 2.61 20.57 -21.52
C VAL A 317 2.88 20.88 -23.00
N GLY A 318 3.96 20.32 -23.58
CA GLY A 318 4.27 20.45 -24.99
C GLY A 318 3.17 19.88 -25.90
N LEU A 319 2.57 18.76 -25.51
CA LEU A 319 1.41 18.18 -26.19
C LEU A 319 0.22 19.15 -26.21
N SER A 320 -0.06 19.78 -25.06
CA SER A 320 -1.11 20.79 -24.94
C SER A 320 -0.84 22.01 -25.85
N PHE A 321 0.40 22.46 -25.95
CA PHE A 321 0.78 23.58 -26.83
C PHE A 321 0.57 23.19 -28.29
N LEU A 322 1.05 22.03 -28.73
CA LEU A 322 0.86 21.54 -30.12
C LEU A 322 -0.61 21.41 -30.51
N GLU A 323 -1.48 21.06 -29.57
CA GLU A 323 -2.91 20.89 -29.81
C GLU A 323 -3.67 22.22 -29.84
N ASN A 324 -3.32 23.14 -28.97
CA ASN A 324 -4.15 24.32 -28.67
C ASN A 324 -3.62 25.66 -29.23
N LEU A 325 -2.36 25.68 -29.67
CA LEU A 325 -1.72 26.84 -30.25
C LEU A 325 -1.37 26.59 -31.73
N ASN A 326 -1.24 27.69 -32.51
CA ASN A 326 -0.85 27.55 -33.91
C ASN A 326 0.67 27.37 -34.07
N ILE A 327 1.20 26.26 -33.52
CA ILE A 327 2.62 25.93 -33.58
C ILE A 327 2.82 24.46 -33.97
N THR A 328 4.04 24.18 -34.42
CA THR A 328 4.50 22.79 -34.67
C THR A 328 5.71 22.49 -33.76
N GLU A 329 6.12 21.24 -33.73
CA GLU A 329 7.33 20.80 -33.04
C GLU A 329 8.61 21.49 -33.52
N ASN A 330 8.59 22.02 -34.75
CA ASN A 330 9.72 22.76 -35.36
C ASN A 330 9.64 24.25 -35.14
N THR A 331 8.55 24.78 -34.60
CA THR A 331 8.40 26.24 -34.32
C THR A 331 9.51 26.69 -33.36
N THR A 332 10.34 27.60 -33.86
CA THR A 332 11.56 28.05 -33.16
C THR A 332 11.36 29.44 -32.60
N ILE A 333 11.69 29.61 -31.33
CA ILE A 333 11.66 30.92 -30.64
C ILE A 333 12.98 31.21 -29.93
N PRO A 334 13.37 32.50 -29.77
CA PRO A 334 14.52 32.86 -28.95
C PRO A 334 14.21 32.62 -27.46
N THR A 335 15.09 31.88 -26.78
CA THR A 335 14.97 31.57 -25.35
C THR A 335 16.11 32.24 -24.59
N LEU A 336 15.80 33.42 -24.04
CA LEU A 336 16.67 34.24 -23.22
C LEU A 336 16.79 33.67 -21.79
N PRO A 337 17.66 34.21 -20.92
CA PRO A 337 17.79 33.71 -19.53
C PRO A 337 16.54 33.87 -18.67
N PHE A 338 15.62 34.71 -19.06
CA PHE A 338 14.34 34.96 -18.38
C PHE A 338 13.34 35.64 -19.31
N ILE A 339 12.06 35.60 -18.90
CA ILE A 339 11.03 36.51 -19.41
C ILE A 339 10.53 37.40 -18.28
N GLU A 340 10.01 38.60 -18.62
CA GLU A 340 9.38 39.50 -17.66
C GLU A 340 7.88 39.53 -17.88
N VAL A 341 7.11 39.40 -16.80
CA VAL A 341 5.66 39.55 -16.81
C VAL A 341 5.28 40.49 -15.67
N GLY A 342 4.86 41.68 -16.01
CA GLY A 342 4.72 42.77 -15.05
C GLY A 342 6.07 43.10 -14.38
N LYS A 343 6.10 43.05 -13.06
CA LYS A 343 7.33 43.28 -12.26
C LYS A 343 8.09 42.02 -11.91
N ARG A 344 7.65 40.83 -12.36
CA ARG A 344 8.23 39.53 -11.99
C ARG A 344 9.07 38.95 -13.12
N LYS A 345 10.29 38.46 -12.78
CA LYS A 345 11.18 37.74 -13.69
C LYS A 345 10.97 36.26 -13.55
N PHE A 346 10.64 35.59 -14.63
CA PHE A 346 10.56 34.13 -14.74
C PHE A 346 11.86 33.63 -15.39
N ARG A 347 12.75 33.10 -14.55
CA ARG A 347 14.12 32.76 -14.93
C ARG A 347 14.24 31.34 -15.42
N ASP A 348 15.09 31.15 -16.44
CA ASP A 348 15.57 29.85 -16.84
C ASP A 348 16.64 29.33 -15.83
N TRP A 349 16.87 28.05 -15.83
CA TRP A 349 17.94 27.43 -15.02
C TRP A 349 19.34 27.79 -15.58
N LYS A 350 19.45 28.00 -16.92
CA LYS A 350 20.71 28.37 -17.62
C LYS A 350 20.84 29.88 -17.69
N LYS A 351 21.83 30.44 -16.97
CA LYS A 351 22.05 31.87 -16.83
C LYS A 351 22.31 32.60 -18.15
N THR A 352 22.75 31.92 -19.21
CA THR A 352 23.03 32.49 -20.54
C THR A 352 21.83 32.35 -21.49
N GLY A 353 20.76 31.68 -21.08
CA GLY A 353 19.68 31.22 -21.96
C GLY A 353 20.15 30.10 -22.90
N HIS A 354 19.27 29.71 -23.81
CA HIS A 354 19.48 28.54 -24.70
C HIS A 354 19.57 28.94 -26.19
N GLY A 355 19.48 30.24 -26.50
CA GLY A 355 19.40 30.70 -27.88
C GLY A 355 18.08 30.30 -28.54
N ASN A 356 18.09 30.04 -29.85
CA ASN A 356 16.90 29.59 -30.55
C ASN A 356 16.53 28.16 -30.17
N SER A 357 15.30 27.93 -29.76
CA SER A 357 14.82 26.62 -29.30
C SER A 357 13.48 26.26 -29.95
N ASN A 358 13.37 25.06 -30.45
CA ASN A 358 12.12 24.38 -30.81
C ASN A 358 11.72 23.39 -29.71
N LEU A 359 10.62 22.63 -29.88
CA LEU A 359 10.13 21.69 -28.88
C LEU A 359 11.16 20.59 -28.55
N TYR A 360 11.85 20.05 -29.56
CA TYR A 360 12.87 19.01 -29.34
C TYR A 360 13.99 19.52 -28.41
N LYS A 361 14.56 20.67 -28.73
CA LYS A 361 15.59 21.31 -27.91
C LYS A 361 15.04 21.70 -26.53
N ALA A 362 13.80 22.20 -26.47
CA ALA A 362 13.16 22.57 -25.21
C ALA A 362 12.99 21.38 -24.25
N ILE A 363 12.68 20.20 -24.76
CA ILE A 363 12.63 18.95 -23.97
C ILE A 363 14.05 18.49 -23.63
N ARG A 364 14.96 18.42 -24.61
CA ARG A 364 16.36 17.98 -24.50
C ARG A 364 17.13 18.73 -23.42
N GLU A 365 17.12 20.06 -23.50
CA GLU A 365 17.85 20.95 -22.59
C GLU A 365 17.00 21.43 -21.43
N SER A 366 15.74 20.99 -21.35
CA SER A 366 14.76 21.36 -20.30
C SER A 366 14.55 22.88 -20.19
N VAL A 367 14.41 23.59 -21.32
CA VAL A 367 14.32 25.04 -21.42
C VAL A 367 13.04 25.58 -20.79
N ASP A 368 13.11 26.24 -19.63
CA ASP A 368 11.95 26.80 -18.94
C ASP A 368 11.29 27.94 -19.72
N VAL A 369 12.10 28.82 -20.28
CA VAL A 369 11.63 30.02 -21.04
C VAL A 369 10.79 29.65 -22.27
N TYR A 370 11.06 28.52 -22.93
CA TYR A 370 10.21 28.00 -24.00
C TYR A 370 8.78 27.76 -23.50
N PHE A 371 8.66 27.07 -22.38
CA PHE A 371 7.38 26.75 -21.77
C PHE A 371 6.69 27.98 -21.16
N TYR A 372 7.43 28.92 -20.64
CA TYR A 372 6.86 30.22 -20.21
C TYR A 372 6.28 31.00 -21.37
N LYS A 373 6.98 31.12 -22.50
CA LYS A 373 6.50 31.89 -23.66
C LYS A 373 5.19 31.36 -24.19
N PHE A 374 5.09 30.06 -24.46
CA PHE A 374 3.83 29.47 -24.90
C PHE A 374 2.80 29.35 -23.77
N GLY A 375 3.24 29.35 -22.51
CA GLY A 375 2.38 29.48 -21.34
C GLY A 375 1.65 30.82 -21.24
N LEU A 376 2.17 31.88 -21.86
CA LEU A 376 1.47 33.18 -21.99
C LEU A 376 0.31 33.14 -23.00
N GLU A 377 0.34 32.21 -23.95
CA GLU A 377 -0.59 32.15 -25.07
C GLU A 377 -1.71 31.13 -24.81
N ILE A 378 -1.50 30.14 -23.91
CA ILE A 378 -2.50 29.13 -23.60
C ILE A 378 -3.32 29.48 -22.37
N SER A 379 -4.63 29.16 -22.38
CA SER A 379 -5.43 29.24 -21.17
C SER A 379 -5.14 28.09 -20.24
N ILE A 380 -5.27 28.30 -18.91
CA ILE A 380 -5.04 27.27 -17.93
C ILE A 380 -6.05 26.09 -18.07
N GLU A 381 -7.27 26.37 -18.52
CA GLU A 381 -8.30 25.36 -18.72
C GLU A 381 -7.86 24.34 -19.80
N LYS A 382 -7.30 24.83 -20.92
CA LYS A 382 -6.78 23.96 -22.00
C LYS A 382 -5.57 23.16 -21.52
N LEU A 383 -4.65 23.82 -20.83
CA LEU A 383 -3.47 23.16 -20.27
C LEU A 383 -3.86 22.08 -19.25
N SER A 384 -4.73 22.41 -18.29
CA SER A 384 -5.19 21.50 -17.24
C SER A 384 -5.97 20.31 -17.82
N LYS A 385 -6.78 20.54 -18.86
CA LYS A 385 -7.51 19.48 -19.56
C LYS A 385 -6.54 18.44 -20.13
N THR A 386 -5.54 18.88 -20.89
CA THR A 386 -4.54 17.94 -21.46
C THR A 386 -3.76 17.23 -20.37
N LEU A 387 -3.40 17.93 -19.28
CA LEU A 387 -2.69 17.30 -18.16
C LEU A 387 -3.53 16.21 -17.46
N ARG A 388 -4.85 16.39 -17.36
CA ARG A 388 -5.76 15.35 -16.85
C ARG A 388 -5.91 14.19 -17.85
N GLU A 389 -6.04 14.47 -19.14
CA GLU A 389 -6.11 13.44 -20.19
C GLU A 389 -4.87 12.54 -20.18
N VAL A 390 -3.68 13.06 -19.89
CA VAL A 390 -2.46 12.26 -19.78
C VAL A 390 -2.28 11.58 -18.41
N GLY A 391 -3.26 11.68 -17.50
CA GLY A 391 -3.33 10.89 -16.25
C GLY A 391 -2.96 11.63 -14.96
N PHE A 392 -2.78 12.94 -14.96
CA PHE A 392 -2.57 13.70 -13.72
C PHE A 392 -3.90 14.16 -13.10
N GLY A 393 -3.92 14.32 -11.77
CA GLY A 393 -5.08 14.83 -11.04
C GLY A 393 -6.20 13.83 -10.85
N GLU A 394 -5.95 12.56 -11.12
CA GLU A 394 -6.86 11.43 -10.90
C GLU A 394 -6.09 10.25 -10.30
N LYS A 395 -6.83 9.31 -9.68
CA LYS A 395 -6.23 8.04 -9.23
C LYS A 395 -5.77 7.23 -10.45
N THR A 396 -4.61 6.62 -10.35
CA THR A 396 -4.14 5.67 -11.39
C THR A 396 -4.98 4.39 -11.38
N GLY A 397 -5.56 4.05 -10.23
CA GLY A 397 -6.33 2.83 -10.02
C GLY A 397 -5.46 1.63 -9.62
N VAL A 398 -4.28 1.91 -9.04
CA VAL A 398 -3.42 0.86 -8.49
C VAL A 398 -4.17 0.06 -7.41
N ASP A 399 -3.93 -1.24 -7.38
CA ASP A 399 -4.50 -2.17 -6.42
C ASP A 399 -3.81 -2.07 -5.03
N LEU A 400 -3.83 -0.84 -4.50
CA LEU A 400 -3.40 -0.48 -3.15
C LEU A 400 -4.45 0.43 -2.49
N PRO A 401 -4.63 0.34 -1.18
CA PRO A 401 -5.52 1.25 -0.46
C PRO A 401 -4.95 2.67 -0.42
N ASN A 402 -5.86 3.66 -0.35
CA ASN A 402 -5.55 5.07 -0.03
C ASN A 402 -4.66 5.82 -1.05
N GLU A 403 -4.73 5.51 -2.33
CA GLU A 403 -4.02 6.26 -3.37
C GLU A 403 -4.42 7.74 -3.39
N PHE A 404 -3.43 8.65 -3.48
CA PHE A 404 -3.65 10.11 -3.59
C PHE A 404 -3.90 10.55 -5.04
N VAL A 405 -4.78 11.54 -5.19
CA VAL A 405 -5.25 12.00 -6.50
C VAL A 405 -4.28 12.97 -7.18
N GLY A 406 -3.40 13.66 -6.43
CA GLY A 406 -2.62 14.75 -6.97
C GLY A 406 -3.44 16.03 -7.16
N ILE A 407 -2.80 17.06 -7.72
CA ILE A 407 -3.44 18.36 -7.97
C ILE A 407 -3.02 18.87 -9.35
N VAL A 408 -3.95 18.98 -10.28
CA VAL A 408 -3.79 19.75 -11.53
C VAL A 408 -4.56 21.05 -11.32
N PRO A 409 -3.86 22.19 -11.07
CA PRO A 409 -4.52 23.43 -10.70
C PRO A 409 -5.18 24.09 -11.91
N ASP A 410 -6.32 24.76 -11.68
CA ASP A 410 -7.05 25.57 -12.64
C ASP A 410 -7.76 26.75 -11.92
N ASN A 411 -8.49 27.59 -12.67
CA ASN A 411 -9.25 28.71 -12.11
C ASN A 411 -10.17 28.29 -10.96
N LEU A 412 -10.99 27.25 -11.20
CA LEU A 412 -11.98 26.80 -10.21
C LEU A 412 -11.31 26.25 -8.96
N TRP A 413 -10.22 25.46 -9.13
CA TRP A 413 -9.45 24.93 -8.02
C TRP A 413 -8.87 26.05 -7.15
N LYS A 414 -8.24 27.07 -7.78
CA LYS A 414 -7.63 28.18 -7.04
C LYS A 414 -8.67 29.03 -6.31
N LEU A 415 -9.80 29.33 -6.97
CA LEU A 415 -10.89 30.06 -6.36
C LEU A 415 -11.46 29.31 -5.15
N LYS A 416 -11.73 28.01 -5.28
CA LYS A 416 -12.25 27.16 -4.17
C LYS A 416 -11.27 27.02 -3.01
N ARG A 417 -9.98 26.91 -3.31
CA ARG A 417 -8.95 26.62 -2.29
C ARG A 417 -8.46 27.86 -1.55
N PHE A 418 -8.30 28.98 -2.26
CA PHE A 418 -7.65 30.19 -1.75
C PHE A 418 -8.53 31.44 -1.82
N ASN A 419 -9.72 31.35 -2.40
CA ASN A 419 -10.59 32.51 -2.70
C ASN A 419 -9.86 33.63 -3.47
N GLN A 420 -9.08 33.22 -4.47
CA GLN A 420 -8.26 34.13 -5.29
C GLN A 420 -8.44 33.80 -6.77
N ASP A 421 -8.40 34.85 -7.60
CA ASP A 421 -8.40 34.72 -9.04
C ASP A 421 -7.08 34.12 -9.55
N TRP A 422 -7.19 33.42 -10.69
CA TRP A 422 -6.04 32.91 -11.40
C TRP A 422 -5.23 34.07 -12.03
N ARG A 423 -3.91 33.98 -11.95
CA ARG A 423 -3.02 34.95 -12.54
C ARG A 423 -2.18 34.31 -13.64
N VAL A 424 -1.77 35.07 -14.63
CA VAL A 424 -0.90 34.58 -15.72
C VAL A 424 0.34 33.86 -15.18
N GLY A 425 0.96 34.41 -14.13
CA GLY A 425 2.11 33.79 -13.49
C GLY A 425 1.86 32.37 -12.95
N ASP A 426 0.62 32.03 -12.55
CA ASP A 426 0.26 30.71 -12.10
C ASP A 426 0.31 29.69 -13.27
N THR A 427 -0.14 30.11 -14.48
CA THR A 427 -0.02 29.29 -15.69
C THR A 427 1.43 29.02 -16.03
N LEU A 428 2.30 30.03 -15.97
CA LEU A 428 3.72 29.88 -16.27
C LEU A 428 4.40 28.88 -15.34
N ILE A 429 4.13 28.99 -14.04
CA ILE A 429 4.69 28.07 -13.04
C ILE A 429 4.14 26.65 -13.23
N THR A 430 2.84 26.51 -13.53
CA THR A 430 2.20 25.22 -13.83
C THR A 430 2.82 24.58 -15.08
N ALA A 431 3.13 25.37 -16.12
CA ALA A 431 3.71 24.89 -17.37
C ALA A 431 5.11 24.25 -17.22
N ILE A 432 5.79 24.50 -16.11
CA ILE A 432 7.06 23.86 -15.78
C ILE A 432 6.95 22.83 -14.63
N GLY A 433 5.72 22.49 -14.22
CA GLY A 433 5.45 21.50 -13.19
C GLY A 433 5.76 21.94 -11.76
N GLN A 434 5.60 23.24 -11.47
CA GLN A 434 5.88 23.85 -10.17
C GLN A 434 4.62 24.48 -9.56
N GLY A 435 4.77 25.11 -8.40
CA GLY A 435 3.68 25.79 -7.69
C GLY A 435 2.67 24.80 -7.11
N SER A 436 1.40 24.99 -7.43
CA SER A 436 0.30 24.15 -6.91
C SER A 436 0.10 22.84 -7.68
N PHE A 437 0.85 22.59 -8.75
CA PHE A 437 0.80 21.33 -9.46
C PHE A 437 1.54 20.26 -8.65
N LEU A 438 0.80 19.25 -8.18
CA LEU A 438 1.32 18.15 -7.36
C LEU A 438 0.92 16.80 -7.96
N ALA A 439 1.88 15.89 -8.01
CA ALA A 439 1.68 14.54 -8.53
C ALA A 439 2.35 13.47 -7.63
N THR A 440 1.86 12.26 -7.69
CA THR A 440 2.54 11.10 -7.11
C THR A 440 3.56 10.54 -8.11
N PRO A 441 4.63 9.87 -7.64
CA PRO A 441 5.54 9.13 -8.53
C PRO A 441 4.83 8.10 -9.41
N LEU A 442 3.75 7.51 -8.92
CA LEU A 442 2.95 6.56 -9.67
C LEU A 442 2.22 7.22 -10.86
N GLN A 443 1.66 8.42 -10.68
CA GLN A 443 1.08 9.19 -11.78
C GLN A 443 2.13 9.55 -12.84
N VAL A 444 3.34 9.96 -12.42
CA VAL A 444 4.45 10.24 -13.35
C VAL A 444 4.86 8.99 -14.12
N LEU A 445 4.86 7.82 -13.48
CA LEU A 445 5.16 6.54 -14.13
C LEU A 445 4.11 6.17 -15.18
N ALA A 446 2.82 6.21 -14.82
CA ALA A 446 1.72 5.90 -15.73
C ALA A 446 1.69 6.85 -16.94
N TYR A 447 1.86 8.14 -16.69
CA TYR A 447 2.03 9.17 -17.71
C TYR A 447 3.22 8.89 -18.64
N THR A 448 4.36 8.47 -18.09
CA THR A 448 5.54 8.11 -18.90
C THR A 448 5.25 6.91 -19.79
N GLY A 449 4.54 5.92 -19.27
CA GLY A 449 4.03 4.77 -20.04
C GLY A 449 3.11 5.20 -21.18
N LEU A 450 2.21 6.16 -20.91
CA LEU A 450 1.34 6.73 -21.95
C LEU A 450 2.15 7.40 -23.08
N ILE A 451 3.13 8.24 -22.75
CA ILE A 451 4.01 8.86 -23.77
C ILE A 451 4.73 7.77 -24.58
N ALA A 452 5.18 6.71 -23.93
CA ALA A 452 5.90 5.61 -24.55
C ALA A 452 5.03 4.79 -25.53
N THR A 453 3.81 4.44 -25.15
CA THR A 453 2.96 3.48 -25.88
C THR A 453 1.78 4.11 -26.62
N GLY A 454 1.34 5.30 -26.18
CA GLY A 454 0.11 5.95 -26.65
C GLY A 454 -1.15 5.49 -25.93
N LYS A 455 -1.01 4.64 -24.91
CA LYS A 455 -2.11 4.12 -24.08
C LYS A 455 -1.77 4.26 -22.61
N LEU A 456 -2.77 4.57 -21.79
CA LEU A 456 -2.62 4.70 -20.36
C LEU A 456 -2.93 3.35 -19.69
N ALA A 457 -1.88 2.66 -19.25
CA ALA A 457 -2.00 1.43 -18.49
C ALA A 457 -2.34 1.74 -17.01
N THR A 458 -3.20 0.93 -16.40
CA THR A 458 -3.48 0.98 -14.97
C THR A 458 -2.38 0.21 -14.23
N PRO A 459 -1.55 0.87 -13.40
CA PRO A 459 -0.54 0.17 -12.61
C PRO A 459 -1.20 -0.84 -11.66
N HIS A 460 -0.62 -2.05 -11.54
CA HIS A 460 -1.16 -3.07 -10.64
C HIS A 460 -0.09 -4.09 -10.21
N PHE A 461 -0.35 -4.74 -9.09
CA PHE A 461 0.52 -5.76 -8.51
C PHE A 461 0.02 -7.19 -8.72
N ALA A 462 -1.30 -7.45 -8.72
CA ALA A 462 -1.81 -8.79 -8.94
C ALA A 462 -1.63 -9.24 -10.40
N ILE A 463 -0.90 -10.32 -10.62
CA ILE A 463 -0.49 -10.77 -11.98
C ILE A 463 -1.67 -11.13 -12.90
N ASN A 464 -2.76 -11.61 -12.35
CA ASN A 464 -3.94 -12.01 -13.11
C ASN A 464 -5.01 -10.91 -13.21
N SER A 465 -4.67 -9.69 -12.79
CA SER A 465 -5.56 -8.54 -12.87
C SER A 465 -5.65 -8.06 -14.32
N LYS A 466 -6.73 -8.41 -15.00
CA LYS A 466 -7.01 -7.91 -16.35
C LYS A 466 -7.49 -6.46 -16.29
N GLN A 467 -6.57 -5.52 -16.24
CA GLN A 467 -6.88 -4.10 -16.28
C GLN A 467 -6.96 -3.61 -17.73
N PRO A 468 -8.05 -2.93 -18.13
CA PRO A 468 -8.14 -2.39 -19.47
C PRO A 468 -7.14 -1.26 -19.70
N LEU A 469 -6.51 -1.25 -20.86
CA LEU A 469 -5.72 -0.11 -21.31
C LEU A 469 -6.66 1.03 -21.71
N LYS A 470 -6.54 2.17 -21.05
CA LYS A 470 -7.30 3.36 -21.40
C LYS A 470 -6.68 4.04 -22.63
N ASP A 471 -7.50 4.60 -23.49
CA ASP A 471 -7.10 5.33 -24.69
C ASP A 471 -7.59 6.77 -24.63
N PRO A 472 -6.99 7.61 -23.78
CA PRO A 472 -7.50 8.97 -23.53
C PRO A 472 -7.15 9.98 -24.59
N LEU A 473 -6.17 9.68 -25.46
CA LEU A 473 -5.65 10.63 -26.44
C LEU A 473 -6.44 10.61 -27.75
N ASN A 474 -6.71 11.79 -28.28
CA ASN A 474 -7.31 11.92 -29.61
C ASN A 474 -6.29 11.63 -30.73
N SER A 475 -6.77 11.57 -31.97
CA SER A 475 -5.94 11.21 -33.14
C SER A 475 -4.82 12.23 -33.40
N PHE A 476 -5.01 13.51 -33.12
CA PHE A 476 -3.99 14.52 -33.27
C PHE A 476 -2.89 14.34 -32.21
N GLN A 477 -3.27 14.22 -30.94
CA GLN A 477 -2.34 13.99 -29.83
C GLN A 477 -1.48 12.75 -30.07
N LYS A 478 -2.06 11.63 -30.51
CA LYS A 478 -1.32 10.40 -30.85
C LYS A 478 -0.27 10.61 -31.93
N LYS A 479 -0.57 11.39 -32.98
CA LYS A 479 0.40 11.71 -34.04
C LYS A 479 1.58 12.53 -33.50
N LYS A 480 1.36 13.35 -32.45
CA LYS A 480 2.39 14.21 -31.86
C LYS A 480 3.27 13.51 -30.82
N LEU A 481 2.88 12.33 -30.35
CA LEU A 481 3.70 11.56 -29.36
C LEU A 481 5.12 11.30 -29.88
N GLN A 482 5.30 11.04 -31.18
CA GLN A 482 6.62 10.77 -31.72
C GLN A 482 7.59 11.94 -31.53
N ALA A 483 7.12 13.19 -31.68
CA ALA A 483 7.96 14.36 -31.42
C ALA A 483 8.41 14.44 -29.95
N LEU A 484 7.52 14.10 -29.01
CA LEU A 484 7.84 14.06 -27.59
C LEU A 484 8.84 12.96 -27.26
N ARG A 485 8.67 11.76 -27.87
CA ARG A 485 9.61 10.62 -27.70
C ARG A 485 11.00 10.97 -28.23
N VAL A 486 11.11 11.64 -29.39
CA VAL A 486 12.38 12.13 -29.92
C VAL A 486 13.03 13.12 -28.94
N GLY A 487 12.27 14.09 -28.41
CA GLY A 487 12.78 15.00 -27.39
C GLY A 487 13.31 14.26 -26.15
N MET A 488 12.59 13.24 -25.64
CA MET A 488 13.02 12.41 -24.53
C MET A 488 14.26 11.55 -24.87
N TYR A 489 14.35 11.04 -26.09
CA TYR A 489 15.54 10.34 -26.58
C TYR A 489 16.76 11.26 -26.53
N GLU A 490 16.64 12.48 -27.02
CA GLU A 490 17.74 13.44 -27.03
C GLU A 490 18.21 13.84 -25.60
N VAL A 491 17.33 13.80 -24.57
CA VAL A 491 17.73 14.06 -23.18
C VAL A 491 18.83 13.09 -22.71
N CYS A 492 18.74 11.81 -23.09
CA CYS A 492 19.70 10.78 -22.68
C CYS A 492 20.85 10.60 -23.68
N ASN A 493 20.65 10.90 -24.99
CA ASN A 493 21.56 10.45 -26.05
C ASN A 493 22.26 11.60 -26.81
N HIS A 494 21.75 12.84 -26.73
CA HIS A 494 22.40 13.99 -27.35
C HIS A 494 23.38 14.65 -26.38
N LYS A 495 24.54 15.12 -26.86
CA LYS A 495 25.60 15.73 -26.03
C LYS A 495 25.14 16.87 -25.13
N ASP A 496 24.15 17.65 -25.57
CA ASP A 496 23.57 18.77 -24.81
C ASP A 496 22.36 18.34 -23.97
N GLY A 497 22.01 17.05 -23.95
CA GLY A 497 20.91 16.50 -23.16
C GLY A 497 21.21 16.54 -21.67
N THR A 498 20.20 16.86 -20.85
CA THR A 498 20.38 17.04 -19.40
C THR A 498 20.78 15.79 -18.64
N ALA A 499 20.59 14.58 -19.22
CA ALA A 499 21.00 13.31 -18.64
C ALA A 499 22.17 12.64 -19.40
N TYR A 500 22.63 13.17 -20.52
CA TYR A 500 23.59 12.55 -21.41
C TYR A 500 24.82 11.95 -20.67
N HIS A 501 25.48 12.75 -19.84
CA HIS A 501 26.66 12.30 -19.12
C HIS A 501 26.39 11.23 -18.06
N SER A 502 25.22 11.30 -17.41
CA SER A 502 24.85 10.40 -16.31
C SER A 502 24.19 9.10 -16.77
N THR A 503 23.74 9.03 -18.04
CA THR A 503 23.12 7.82 -18.62
C THR A 503 24.07 6.99 -19.49
N ARG A 504 25.33 7.39 -19.60
CA ARG A 504 26.38 6.60 -20.26
C ARG A 504 26.55 5.24 -19.58
N GLY A 505 26.69 4.19 -20.37
CA GLY A 505 26.82 2.82 -19.86
C GLY A 505 25.52 2.03 -19.77
N SER A 506 24.40 2.60 -20.25
CA SER A 506 23.19 1.83 -20.46
C SER A 506 23.38 0.80 -21.58
N LYS A 507 22.99 -0.46 -21.33
CA LYS A 507 23.01 -1.56 -22.31
C LYS A 507 21.86 -1.49 -23.31
N VAL A 508 20.87 -0.60 -23.06
CA VAL A 508 19.69 -0.40 -23.89
C VAL A 508 19.49 1.08 -24.16
N THR A 509 18.86 1.41 -25.30
CA THR A 509 18.57 2.80 -25.65
C THR A 509 17.48 3.37 -24.75
N LEU A 510 17.83 4.40 -23.99
CA LEU A 510 16.91 5.08 -23.07
C LEU A 510 16.31 6.32 -23.73
N ALA A 511 15.02 6.59 -23.44
CA ALA A 511 14.40 7.89 -23.63
C ALA A 511 13.96 8.40 -22.25
N CYS A 512 14.45 9.55 -21.82
CA CYS A 512 14.26 10.01 -20.45
C CYS A 512 13.92 11.51 -20.35
N LYS A 513 13.50 11.94 -19.15
CA LYS A 513 13.35 13.34 -18.79
C LYS A 513 13.77 13.55 -17.35
N THR A 514 14.65 14.52 -17.14
CA THR A 514 15.07 14.98 -15.81
C THR A 514 14.12 16.06 -15.30
N GLY A 515 13.92 16.08 -13.99
CA GLY A 515 13.17 17.12 -13.28
C GLY A 515 13.89 17.57 -12.02
N THR A 516 13.67 18.82 -11.66
CA THR A 516 14.12 19.40 -10.40
C THR A 516 12.93 20.17 -9.83
N ALA A 517 12.47 19.76 -8.66
CA ALA A 517 11.33 20.38 -8.00
C ALA A 517 11.81 21.20 -6.80
N GLN A 518 11.66 22.51 -6.87
CA GLN A 518 12.07 23.41 -5.80
C GLN A 518 11.19 23.20 -4.56
N VAL A 519 11.83 23.14 -3.39
CA VAL A 519 11.15 23.02 -2.09
C VAL A 519 10.94 24.39 -1.46
N VAL A 520 11.87 25.31 -1.66
CA VAL A 520 11.81 26.67 -1.13
C VAL A 520 11.72 27.69 -2.27
N GLU A 521 10.90 28.74 -2.06
CA GLU A 521 10.80 29.83 -3.00
C GLU A 521 12.10 30.68 -2.98
N ILE A 522 12.63 30.97 -4.16
CA ILE A 522 13.81 31.82 -4.30
C ILE A 522 13.34 33.27 -4.49
N ALA A 523 13.71 34.15 -3.56
CA ALA A 523 13.32 35.53 -3.60
C ALA A 523 13.79 36.21 -4.89
N GLN A 524 12.98 37.15 -5.44
CA GLN A 524 13.20 37.80 -6.73
C GLN A 524 14.49 38.64 -6.76
N ASN A 525 14.93 39.16 -5.63
CA ASN A 525 16.15 39.99 -5.48
C ASN A 525 17.45 39.17 -5.45
N ILE A 526 17.37 37.84 -5.31
CA ILE A 526 18.57 36.98 -5.30
C ILE A 526 19.08 36.80 -6.73
N ILE A 527 20.20 37.43 -7.05
CA ILE A 527 20.88 37.30 -8.35
C ILE A 527 21.74 36.03 -8.42
N ASN A 528 22.48 35.76 -7.35
CA ASN A 528 23.33 34.55 -7.25
C ASN A 528 22.66 33.52 -6.37
N ARG A 529 22.09 32.48 -7.01
CA ARG A 529 21.51 31.36 -6.29
C ARG A 529 22.61 30.57 -5.61
N MET A 530 22.41 30.21 -4.34
CA MET A 530 23.22 29.22 -3.63
C MET A 530 23.19 27.89 -4.40
N LYS A 531 24.31 27.18 -4.46
CA LYS A 531 24.33 25.85 -5.06
C LYS A 531 23.55 24.89 -4.16
N GLU A 532 22.77 24.01 -4.74
CA GLU A 532 21.92 23.05 -4.00
C GLU A 532 22.72 22.28 -2.92
N LYS A 533 23.94 21.84 -3.23
CA LYS A 533 24.83 21.14 -2.29
C LYS A 533 25.22 21.94 -1.04
N ASP A 534 25.17 23.28 -1.14
CA ASP A 534 25.56 24.20 -0.06
C ASP A 534 24.32 24.63 0.78
N MET A 535 23.11 24.23 0.36
CA MET A 535 21.86 24.43 1.12
C MET A 535 21.71 23.40 2.25
N GLU A 536 20.96 23.76 3.27
CA GLU A 536 20.50 22.80 4.27
C GLU A 536 19.75 21.66 3.59
N TYR A 537 19.88 20.45 4.15
CA TYR A 537 19.37 19.25 3.50
C TYR A 537 17.89 19.36 3.08
N PHE A 538 17.02 19.78 3.99
CA PHE A 538 15.57 19.87 3.75
C PHE A 538 15.15 21.03 2.85
N HIS A 539 16.05 21.95 2.53
CA HIS A 539 15.82 23.06 1.58
C HIS A 539 16.23 22.72 0.14
N ARG A 540 16.96 21.61 -0.04
CA ARG A 540 17.37 21.16 -1.39
C ARG A 540 16.19 20.72 -2.20
N SER A 541 16.27 20.92 -3.50
CA SER A 541 15.25 20.47 -4.44
C SER A 541 15.10 18.96 -4.50
N HIS A 542 13.90 18.48 -4.76
CA HIS A 542 13.68 17.08 -5.09
C HIS A 542 14.17 16.78 -6.51
N ALA A 543 14.88 15.68 -6.67
CA ALA A 543 15.39 15.21 -7.95
C ALA A 543 14.44 14.18 -8.57
N TRP A 544 14.11 14.37 -9.86
CA TRP A 544 13.30 13.44 -10.63
C TRP A 544 14.03 12.96 -11.88
N ILE A 545 13.83 11.72 -12.24
CA ILE A 545 14.06 11.22 -13.58
C ILE A 545 12.96 10.21 -13.93
N THR A 546 12.41 10.34 -15.13
CA THR A 546 11.50 9.35 -15.67
C THR A 546 11.96 8.94 -17.06
N ALA A 547 11.76 7.68 -17.42
CA ALA A 547 12.24 7.11 -18.67
C ALA A 547 11.34 6.00 -19.17
N PHE A 548 11.40 5.75 -20.47
CA PHE A 548 10.92 4.50 -21.05
C PHE A 548 12.04 3.83 -21.86
N LEU A 549 11.95 2.53 -22.00
CA LEU A 549 12.97 1.69 -22.64
C LEU A 549 12.38 0.37 -23.17
N PRO A 550 12.98 -0.23 -24.24
CA PRO A 550 13.89 0.39 -25.18
C PRO A 550 13.21 1.53 -25.95
N TYR A 551 13.96 2.52 -26.47
CA TYR A 551 13.38 3.63 -27.25
C TYR A 551 12.67 3.14 -28.51
N GLU A 552 13.27 2.19 -29.23
CA GLU A 552 12.80 1.67 -30.51
C GLU A 552 11.48 0.91 -30.38
N LYS A 553 11.32 0.15 -29.29
CA LYS A 553 10.12 -0.63 -28.97
C LYS A 553 9.81 -0.47 -27.47
N PRO A 554 9.14 0.61 -27.07
CA PRO A 554 8.89 0.89 -25.66
C PRO A 554 8.11 -0.23 -24.97
N LYS A 555 8.70 -0.79 -23.93
CA LYS A 555 8.10 -1.87 -23.14
C LYS A 555 7.99 -1.55 -21.66
N TYR A 556 9.00 -0.86 -21.09
CA TYR A 556 9.00 -0.51 -19.67
C TYR A 556 9.10 0.98 -19.47
N ALA A 557 8.41 1.46 -18.43
CA ALA A 557 8.58 2.81 -17.87
C ALA A 557 9.27 2.71 -16.51
N ILE A 558 10.16 3.66 -16.22
CA ILE A 558 10.87 3.78 -14.94
C ILE A 558 10.71 5.20 -14.45
N THR A 559 10.34 5.39 -13.18
CA THR A 559 10.33 6.69 -12.51
C THR A 559 11.10 6.61 -11.22
N ILE A 560 12.01 7.56 -11.01
CA ILE A 560 12.85 7.69 -9.82
C ILE A 560 12.67 9.10 -9.27
N LEU A 561 12.32 9.17 -7.98
CA LEU A 561 12.30 10.39 -7.17
C LEU A 561 13.30 10.22 -6.03
N VAL A 562 14.17 11.21 -5.83
CA VAL A 562 14.99 11.31 -4.61
C VAL A 562 14.64 12.64 -3.93
N GLU A 563 14.10 12.55 -2.72
CA GLU A 563 13.83 13.72 -1.88
C GLU A 563 15.14 14.43 -1.56
N HIS A 564 15.15 15.77 -1.73
CA HIS A 564 16.31 16.62 -1.46
C HIS A 564 17.59 16.17 -2.21
N GLY A 565 17.38 15.51 -3.36
CA GLY A 565 18.43 14.94 -4.22
C GLY A 565 19.10 15.95 -5.15
N GLU A 566 18.81 17.24 -4.97
CA GLU A 566 19.33 18.41 -5.71
C GLU A 566 18.78 18.48 -7.14
N GLY A 567 19.30 17.71 -8.10
CA GLY A 567 18.88 17.80 -9.49
C GLY A 567 18.76 16.45 -10.19
N GLY A 568 17.76 16.33 -11.07
CA GLY A 568 17.43 15.09 -11.76
C GLY A 568 18.57 14.51 -12.63
N SER A 569 19.48 15.34 -13.12
CA SER A 569 20.67 14.91 -13.85
C SER A 569 21.58 13.96 -13.06
N LYS A 570 21.55 14.01 -11.72
CA LYS A 570 22.31 13.13 -10.83
C LYS A 570 21.71 11.72 -10.75
N LEU A 571 20.47 11.52 -11.16
CA LEU A 571 19.76 10.24 -11.05
C LEU A 571 20.01 9.31 -12.24
N GLY A 572 20.68 9.76 -13.30
CA GLY A 572 20.95 8.94 -14.48
C GLY A 572 21.69 7.65 -14.16
N GLY A 573 22.63 7.67 -13.21
CA GLY A 573 23.35 6.47 -12.77
C GLY A 573 22.44 5.42 -12.10
N LEU A 574 21.41 5.84 -11.35
CA LEU A 574 20.39 4.94 -10.78
C LEU A 574 19.53 4.33 -11.89
N LEU A 575 19.10 5.17 -12.85
CA LEU A 575 18.35 4.73 -14.01
C LEU A 575 19.12 3.67 -14.83
N VAL A 576 20.41 3.92 -15.12
CA VAL A 576 21.29 2.98 -15.85
C VAL A 576 21.41 1.65 -15.13
N LYS A 577 21.67 1.66 -13.82
CA LYS A 577 21.78 0.41 -13.04
C LYS A 577 20.49 -0.40 -13.08
N MET A 578 19.33 0.25 -12.92
CA MET A 578 18.03 -0.42 -12.98
C MET A 578 17.74 -0.95 -14.40
N SER A 579 18.01 -0.15 -15.45
CA SER A 579 17.80 -0.59 -16.85
C SER A 579 18.73 -1.76 -17.23
N ASN A 580 19.99 -1.71 -16.80
CA ASN A 580 20.94 -2.82 -17.02
C ASN A 580 20.51 -4.08 -16.27
N LYS A 581 19.94 -3.95 -15.07
CA LYS A 581 19.39 -5.09 -14.34
C LYS A 581 18.20 -5.73 -15.02
N LEU A 582 17.30 -4.93 -15.62
CA LEU A 582 16.22 -5.43 -16.48
C LEU A 582 16.76 -6.21 -17.69
N TYR A 583 17.80 -5.67 -18.34
CA TYR A 583 18.47 -6.35 -19.45
C TYR A 583 19.12 -7.67 -19.01
N GLU A 584 19.86 -7.69 -17.92
CA GLU A 584 20.53 -8.88 -17.37
C GLU A 584 19.56 -10.00 -17.01
N LEU A 585 18.36 -9.66 -16.57
CA LEU A 585 17.31 -10.61 -16.22
C LEU A 585 16.43 -11.03 -17.42
N GLY A 586 16.76 -10.58 -18.65
CA GLY A 586 16.08 -11.00 -19.88
C GLY A 586 14.75 -10.28 -20.17
N TYR A 587 14.44 -9.18 -19.48
CA TYR A 587 13.21 -8.41 -19.72
C TYR A 587 13.26 -7.60 -21.02
N LEU A 588 14.43 -7.32 -21.56
CA LEU A 588 14.70 -6.40 -22.69
C LEU A 588 15.38 -7.09 -23.88
N ASN A 589 15.25 -8.39 -23.98
CA ASN A 589 15.74 -9.17 -25.13
C ASN A 589 14.74 -9.15 -26.28
#